data_1e0a632fbb403cb7a5240fdac9b2dd99
#
_entry.id   1e0a632fbb403cb7a5240fdac9b2dd99
#
_cell.length_a   1.000
_cell.length_b   1.000
_cell.length_c   1.000
_cell.angle_alpha   90.00
_cell.angle_beta   90.00
_cell.angle_gamma   90.00
#
_symmetry.space_group_name_H-M   'P 1'
#
loop_
_entity.id
_entity.type
_entity.pdbx_description
1 polymer ?
#
loop_
_entity_poly.entity_id
_entity_poly.type
_entity_poly.pdbx_seq_one_letter_code
_entity_poly.pdbx_strand_id
1 'polypeptide(L)'
;LRDGLPNATFLAFTGTPISQDDRDTQAVFGEYVDIYDIQQAVDDGATVPIYYESRLAKIKLDESKIPVIDDEVEVIFEDGVESDEHQEKAKSKWSQMEALVGAKPRLQEVAKDLIEHFETRSKTQPGKAMIIGMSRDICARLYEELILLKPEWDSNDHMKGGIKVVMTASASDVAH
;
A
#
# COMPACT_ATOMS: atom_id res chain seq x y z
N LEU A 1 12.66 20.41 -19.95
CA LEU A 1 12.79 19.60 -21.17
C LEU A 1 12.02 20.21 -22.34
N ARG A 2 10.76 20.63 -22.11
CA ARG A 2 9.87 21.22 -23.13
C ARG A 2 10.48 22.50 -23.73
N ASP A 3 11.03 23.36 -22.87
CA ASP A 3 11.68 24.62 -23.30
C ASP A 3 12.94 24.39 -24.15
N GLY A 4 13.63 23.27 -23.96
CA GLY A 4 14.80 22.87 -24.73
C GLY A 4 14.46 22.25 -26.11
N LEU A 5 13.21 21.89 -26.33
CA LEU A 5 12.71 21.24 -27.56
C LEU A 5 11.41 21.88 -28.04
N PRO A 6 11.42 23.18 -28.41
CA PRO A 6 10.19 23.94 -28.65
C PRO A 6 9.36 23.46 -29.84
N ASN A 7 9.95 22.70 -30.76
CA ASN A 7 9.29 22.15 -31.94
C ASN A 7 8.89 20.67 -31.79
N ALA A 8 9.12 20.07 -30.61
CA ALA A 8 8.75 18.67 -30.37
C ALA A 8 7.29 18.54 -29.91
N THR A 9 6.64 17.50 -30.36
CA THR A 9 5.36 17.09 -29.80
C THR A 9 5.60 16.15 -28.63
N PHE A 10 5.00 16.45 -27.49
CA PHE A 10 5.11 15.64 -26.27
C PHE A 10 3.79 14.90 -26.05
N LEU A 11 3.87 13.58 -25.91
CA LEU A 11 2.76 12.70 -25.64
C LEU A 11 3.07 11.84 -24.41
N ALA A 12 2.16 11.82 -23.44
CA ALA A 12 2.28 11.00 -22.23
C ALA A 12 1.21 9.89 -22.23
N PHE A 13 1.65 8.69 -21.85
CA PHE A 13 0.77 7.58 -21.54
C PHE A 13 0.97 7.20 -20.08
N THR A 14 -0.06 7.32 -19.26
CA THR A 14 0.01 7.04 -17.82
C THR A 14 -1.32 6.50 -17.30
N GLY A 15 -1.27 5.52 -16.42
CA GLY A 15 -2.41 5.06 -15.63
C GLY A 15 -2.60 5.86 -14.33
N THR A 16 -1.69 6.79 -14.03
CA THR A 16 -1.66 7.55 -12.78
C THR A 16 -1.29 9.01 -13.05
N PRO A 17 -2.17 9.78 -13.72
CA PRO A 17 -1.92 11.21 -13.91
C PRO A 17 -1.81 11.91 -12.54
N ILE A 18 -0.89 12.85 -12.44
CA ILE A 18 -0.64 13.62 -11.23
C ILE A 18 -1.28 15.00 -11.41
N SER A 19 -2.02 15.44 -10.40
CA SER A 19 -2.56 16.80 -10.30
C SER A 19 -2.21 17.31 -8.90
N GLN A 20 -1.00 17.88 -8.77
CA GLN A 20 -0.48 18.51 -7.55
C GLN A 20 0.11 19.87 -7.91
N ASP A 21 0.15 20.80 -6.97
CA ASP A 21 0.54 22.21 -7.19
C ASP A 21 1.92 22.37 -7.83
N ASP A 22 2.87 21.47 -7.51
CA ASP A 22 4.24 21.47 -8.06
C ASP A 22 4.44 20.51 -9.25
N ARG A 23 3.49 19.58 -9.48
CA ARG A 23 3.57 18.53 -10.50
C ARG A 23 2.19 18.27 -11.09
N ASP A 24 1.94 18.79 -12.25
CA ASP A 24 0.69 18.59 -12.98
C ASP A 24 0.97 18.01 -14.37
N THR A 25 0.38 16.84 -14.62
CA THR A 25 0.53 16.17 -15.92
C THR A 25 -0.10 16.99 -17.05
N GLN A 26 -1.24 17.62 -16.80
CA GLN A 26 -1.91 18.46 -17.81
C GLN A 26 -1.14 19.75 -18.09
N ALA A 27 -0.53 20.36 -17.07
CA ALA A 27 0.30 21.55 -17.26
C ALA A 27 1.51 21.27 -18.16
N VAL A 28 2.05 20.05 -18.13
CA VAL A 28 3.21 19.65 -18.94
C VAL A 28 2.81 19.17 -20.33
N PHE A 29 1.75 18.35 -20.46
CA PHE A 29 1.40 17.64 -21.69
C PHE A 29 0.16 18.21 -22.38
N GLY A 30 -0.62 19.06 -21.72
CA GLY A 30 -1.89 19.60 -22.22
C GLY A 30 -3.08 18.74 -21.80
N GLU A 31 -4.24 19.04 -22.40
CA GLU A 31 -5.49 18.32 -22.14
C GLU A 31 -5.38 16.83 -22.50
N TYR A 32 -6.17 16.00 -21.83
CA TYR A 32 -6.26 14.57 -22.17
C TYR A 32 -6.79 14.38 -23.59
N VAL A 33 -6.07 13.58 -24.36
CA VAL A 33 -6.51 13.17 -25.71
C VAL A 33 -7.57 12.09 -25.59
N ASP A 34 -7.38 11.16 -24.65
CA ASP A 34 -8.32 10.07 -24.37
C ASP A 34 -8.13 9.56 -22.93
N ILE A 35 -9.21 9.04 -22.35
CA ILE A 35 -9.21 8.45 -21.01
C ILE A 35 -9.86 7.07 -21.13
N TYR A 36 -9.11 6.03 -20.86
CA TYR A 36 -9.60 4.66 -20.72
C TYR A 36 -9.54 4.26 -19.25
N ASP A 37 -10.63 4.45 -18.53
CA ASP A 37 -10.68 4.23 -17.10
C ASP A 37 -11.01 2.78 -16.72
N ILE A 38 -10.99 2.49 -15.41
CA ILE A 38 -11.26 1.15 -14.87
C ILE A 38 -12.69 0.70 -15.21
N GLN A 39 -13.66 1.61 -15.17
CA GLN A 39 -15.05 1.27 -15.47
C GLN A 39 -15.21 0.86 -16.92
N GLN A 40 -14.65 1.63 -17.85
CA GLN A 40 -14.68 1.31 -19.27
C GLN A 40 -13.96 -0.02 -19.56
N ALA A 41 -12.83 -0.27 -18.90
CA ALA A 41 -12.11 -1.53 -19.04
C ALA A 41 -12.93 -2.76 -18.56
N VAL A 42 -13.76 -2.59 -17.54
CA VAL A 42 -14.71 -3.63 -17.09
C VAL A 42 -15.85 -3.80 -18.07
N ASP A 43 -16.44 -2.72 -18.56
CA ASP A 43 -17.56 -2.73 -19.50
C ASP A 43 -17.16 -3.38 -20.85
N ASP A 44 -15.94 -3.13 -21.28
CA ASP A 44 -15.34 -3.74 -22.47
C ASP A 44 -14.89 -5.20 -22.26
N GLY A 45 -14.96 -5.71 -21.04
CA GLY A 45 -14.49 -7.06 -20.69
C GLY A 45 -12.97 -7.24 -20.71
N ALA A 46 -12.20 -6.14 -20.75
CA ALA A 46 -10.74 -6.17 -20.71
C ALA A 46 -10.20 -6.49 -19.30
N THR A 47 -10.97 -6.14 -18.26
CA THR A 47 -10.67 -6.45 -16.86
C THR A 47 -11.90 -7.00 -16.15
N VAL A 48 -11.69 -7.47 -14.90
CA VAL A 48 -12.78 -7.93 -14.03
C VAL A 48 -13.17 -6.84 -13.02
N PRO A 49 -14.42 -6.85 -12.50
CA PRO A 49 -14.84 -5.92 -11.47
C PRO A 49 -13.97 -6.01 -10.22
N ILE A 50 -13.70 -4.85 -9.60
CA ILE A 50 -13.03 -4.76 -8.32
C ILE A 50 -14.09 -4.72 -7.22
N TYR A 51 -14.02 -5.68 -6.30
CA TYR A 51 -14.86 -5.69 -5.10
C TYR A 51 -14.05 -5.18 -3.92
N TYR A 52 -14.47 -4.06 -3.37
CA TYR A 52 -13.84 -3.46 -2.19
C TYR A 52 -14.52 -3.94 -0.92
N GLU A 53 -13.75 -4.49 0.01
CA GLU A 53 -14.19 -4.86 1.34
C GLU A 53 -13.32 -4.18 2.38
N SER A 54 -13.89 -3.28 3.17
CA SER A 54 -13.22 -2.67 4.31
C SER A 54 -13.37 -3.58 5.54
N ARG A 55 -12.26 -4.04 6.08
CA ARG A 55 -12.22 -4.87 7.29
C ARG A 55 -11.39 -4.17 8.35
N LEU A 56 -12.02 -3.85 9.46
CA LEU A 56 -11.32 -3.43 10.66
C LEU A 56 -10.85 -4.69 11.38
N ALA A 57 -9.56 -4.93 11.45
CA ALA A 57 -9.01 -5.89 12.39
C ALA A 57 -9.43 -5.42 13.79
N LYS A 58 -10.29 -6.20 14.48
CA LYS A 58 -10.73 -5.91 15.84
C LYS A 58 -9.53 -6.06 16.77
N ILE A 59 -8.76 -4.99 16.85
CA ILE A 59 -7.64 -4.94 17.76
C ILE A 59 -8.22 -4.54 19.10
N LYS A 60 -7.80 -5.24 20.16
CA LYS A 60 -7.91 -4.76 21.53
C LYS A 60 -6.94 -3.59 21.76
N LEU A 61 -7.03 -2.57 20.96
CA LEU A 61 -6.54 -1.25 21.30
C LEU A 61 -7.56 -0.65 22.26
N ASP A 62 -7.05 0.05 23.25
CA ASP A 62 -7.84 0.90 24.13
C ASP A 62 -8.80 1.71 23.23
N GLU A 63 -10.11 1.40 23.30
CA GLU A 63 -11.14 1.99 22.42
C GLU A 63 -11.12 3.53 22.44
N SER A 64 -10.50 4.12 23.47
CA SER A 64 -10.28 5.56 23.59
C SER A 64 -9.27 6.13 22.59
N LYS A 65 -8.46 5.29 21.93
CA LYS A 65 -7.41 5.73 20.99
C LYS A 65 -7.76 5.52 19.51
N ILE A 66 -8.83 4.77 19.22
CA ILE A 66 -9.26 4.48 17.84
C ILE A 66 -9.69 5.74 17.08
N PRO A 67 -10.53 6.64 17.63
CA PRO A 67 -10.95 7.85 16.92
C PRO A 67 -9.79 8.79 16.56
N VAL A 68 -8.75 8.83 17.41
CA VAL A 68 -7.58 9.69 17.21
C VAL A 68 -6.72 9.23 16.03
N ILE A 69 -6.73 7.93 15.72
CA ILE A 69 -5.92 7.36 14.62
C ILE A 69 -6.57 7.69 13.26
N ASP A 70 -7.88 7.58 13.15
CA ASP A 70 -8.59 7.85 11.90
C ASP A 70 -8.52 9.35 11.54
N ASP A 71 -8.75 10.24 12.51
CA ASP A 71 -8.63 11.68 12.33
C ASP A 71 -7.18 12.12 12.03
N GLU A 72 -6.18 11.48 12.64
CA GLU A 72 -4.77 11.79 12.41
C GLU A 72 -4.27 11.28 11.06
N VAL A 73 -4.83 10.18 10.54
CA VAL A 73 -4.53 9.66 9.20
C VAL A 73 -5.08 10.60 8.13
N GLU A 74 -6.31 11.07 8.28
CA GLU A 74 -6.96 11.97 7.33
C GLU A 74 -6.17 13.29 7.20
N VAL A 75 -5.73 13.87 8.32
CA VAL A 75 -4.90 15.09 8.35
C VAL A 75 -3.53 14.91 7.69
N ILE A 76 -2.90 13.72 7.74
CA ILE A 76 -1.61 13.46 7.08
C ILE A 76 -1.74 13.44 5.55
N PHE A 77 -2.90 13.04 5.04
CA PHE A 77 -3.15 12.98 3.61
C PHE A 77 -3.72 14.27 3.01
N GLU A 78 -4.35 15.14 3.84
CA GLU A 78 -4.95 16.41 3.39
C GLU A 78 -3.99 17.61 3.45
N ASP A 79 -3.01 17.60 4.37
CA ASP A 79 -2.04 18.70 4.47
C ASP A 79 -0.92 18.55 3.43
N GLY A 80 -1.03 19.28 2.35
CA GLY A 80 0.08 19.57 1.43
C GLY A 80 1.26 20.18 2.21
N VAL A 81 2.40 19.50 2.16
CA VAL A 81 3.58 19.75 2.99
C VAL A 81 4.33 20.98 2.50
N GLU A 82 4.04 22.18 3.00
CA GLU A 82 4.70 23.42 2.58
C GLU A 82 5.72 24.03 3.57
N SER A 83 5.86 23.52 4.79
CA SER A 83 6.84 24.07 5.75
C SER A 83 7.62 22.99 6.49
N ASP A 84 8.88 23.33 6.90
CA ASP A 84 9.76 22.40 7.64
C ASP A 84 9.13 21.94 8.97
N GLU A 85 8.37 22.80 9.67
CA GLU A 85 7.64 22.44 10.89
C GLU A 85 6.52 21.41 10.64
N HIS A 86 5.81 21.53 9.52
CA HIS A 86 4.79 20.57 9.12
C HIS A 86 5.41 19.22 8.74
N GLN A 87 6.59 19.23 8.09
CA GLN A 87 7.33 18.01 7.77
C GLN A 87 7.79 17.26 9.03
N GLU A 88 8.27 17.96 10.06
CA GLU A 88 8.68 17.34 11.31
C GLU A 88 7.49 16.76 12.08
N LYS A 89 6.36 17.47 12.12
CA LYS A 89 5.12 16.98 12.72
C LYS A 89 4.56 15.77 11.97
N ALA A 90 4.55 15.80 10.65
CA ALA A 90 4.11 14.67 9.82
C ALA A 90 5.01 13.44 10.03
N LYS A 91 6.35 13.61 10.08
CA LYS A 91 7.29 12.53 10.39
C LYS A 91 7.08 11.94 11.78
N SER A 92 6.82 12.77 12.79
CA SER A 92 6.55 12.32 14.15
C SER A 92 5.25 11.52 14.23
N LYS A 93 4.18 12.01 13.63
CA LYS A 93 2.88 11.32 13.55
C LYS A 93 3.00 10.00 12.78
N TRP A 94 3.72 10.00 11.65
CA TRP A 94 3.98 8.80 10.88
C TRP A 94 4.72 7.73 11.69
N SER A 95 5.75 8.12 12.45
CA SER A 95 6.52 7.20 13.31
C SER A 95 5.67 6.63 14.44
N GLN A 96 4.77 7.43 15.03
CA GLN A 96 3.84 6.96 16.05
C GLN A 96 2.83 5.96 15.46
N MET A 97 2.29 6.26 14.29
CA MET A 97 1.37 5.37 13.58
C MET A 97 2.06 4.07 13.17
N GLU A 98 3.28 4.13 12.65
CA GLU A 98 4.08 2.96 12.31
C GLU A 98 4.33 2.07 13.53
N ALA A 99 4.65 2.66 14.70
CA ALA A 99 4.82 1.92 15.94
C ALA A 99 3.52 1.24 16.40
N LEU A 100 2.38 1.89 16.26
CA LEU A 100 1.07 1.32 16.59
C LEU A 100 0.69 0.19 15.62
N VAL A 101 0.81 0.43 14.31
CA VAL A 101 0.49 -0.57 13.27
C VAL A 101 1.42 -1.76 13.37
N GLY A 102 2.70 -1.54 13.65
CA GLY A 102 3.72 -2.57 13.78
C GLY A 102 3.79 -3.22 15.16
N ALA A 103 2.92 -2.88 16.12
CA ALA A 103 2.94 -3.52 17.43
C ALA A 103 2.74 -5.03 17.33
N LYS A 104 3.59 -5.82 18.00
CA LYS A 104 3.58 -7.29 17.89
C LYS A 104 2.21 -7.92 18.15
N PRO A 105 1.44 -7.54 19.20
CA PRO A 105 0.11 -8.11 19.42
C PRO A 105 -0.84 -7.84 18.25
N ARG A 106 -0.70 -6.67 17.61
CA ARG A 106 -1.49 -6.30 16.45
C ARG A 106 -1.15 -7.17 15.24
N LEU A 107 0.14 -7.31 14.93
CA LEU A 107 0.59 -8.13 13.80
C LEU A 107 0.14 -9.58 13.97
N GLN A 108 0.12 -10.12 15.20
CA GLN A 108 -0.37 -11.45 15.50
C GLN A 108 -1.87 -11.61 15.20
N GLU A 109 -2.69 -10.65 15.59
CA GLU A 109 -4.13 -10.69 15.28
C GLU A 109 -4.39 -10.49 13.79
N VAL A 110 -3.67 -9.58 13.15
CA VAL A 110 -3.75 -9.36 11.69
C VAL A 110 -3.33 -10.61 10.93
N ALA A 111 -2.26 -11.28 11.34
CA ALA A 111 -1.79 -12.52 10.71
C ALA A 111 -2.85 -13.63 10.78
N LYS A 112 -3.51 -13.79 11.93
CA LYS A 112 -4.61 -14.76 12.09
C LYS A 112 -5.79 -14.45 11.17
N ASP A 113 -6.24 -13.19 11.17
CA ASP A 113 -7.36 -12.76 10.33
C ASP A 113 -7.06 -12.93 8.84
N LEU A 114 -5.84 -12.59 8.40
CA LEU A 114 -5.41 -12.76 7.02
C LEU A 114 -5.40 -14.23 6.59
N ILE A 115 -4.90 -15.13 7.43
CA ILE A 115 -4.88 -16.57 7.14
C ILE A 115 -6.32 -17.10 7.04
N GLU A 116 -7.17 -16.81 8.02
CA GLU A 116 -8.57 -17.27 8.04
C GLU A 116 -9.33 -16.77 6.81
N HIS A 117 -9.16 -15.49 6.49
CA HIS A 117 -9.78 -14.88 5.31
C HIS A 117 -9.30 -15.53 4.01
N PHE A 118 -7.98 -15.67 3.85
CA PHE A 118 -7.39 -16.27 2.66
C PHE A 118 -7.82 -17.72 2.47
N GLU A 119 -7.79 -18.54 3.53
CA GLU A 119 -8.21 -19.94 3.47
C GLU A 119 -9.70 -20.08 3.18
N THR A 120 -10.52 -19.22 3.78
CA THR A 120 -11.98 -19.22 3.54
C THR A 120 -12.28 -18.86 2.07
N ARG A 121 -11.65 -17.82 1.57
CA ARG A 121 -11.83 -17.39 0.18
C ARG A 121 -11.31 -18.42 -0.81
N SER A 122 -10.17 -19.03 -0.53
CA SER A 122 -9.52 -20.00 -1.41
C SER A 122 -10.31 -21.30 -1.57
N LYS A 123 -11.20 -21.63 -0.62
CA LYS A 123 -12.14 -22.77 -0.75
C LYS A 123 -13.16 -22.54 -1.86
N THR A 124 -13.58 -21.30 -2.06
CA THR A 124 -14.60 -20.95 -3.05
C THR A 124 -13.95 -20.53 -4.38
N GLN A 125 -12.89 -19.76 -4.30
CA GLN A 125 -12.19 -19.23 -5.46
C GLN A 125 -10.67 -19.31 -5.22
N PRO A 126 -10.01 -20.33 -5.76
CA PRO A 126 -8.57 -20.44 -5.64
C PRO A 126 -7.88 -19.28 -6.35
N GLY A 127 -6.85 -18.71 -5.75
CA GLY A 127 -6.12 -17.58 -6.30
C GLY A 127 -4.93 -17.19 -5.46
N LYS A 128 -4.19 -16.18 -5.93
CA LYS A 128 -3.08 -15.57 -5.21
C LYS A 128 -3.58 -14.36 -4.42
N ALA A 129 -2.94 -14.06 -3.31
CA ALA A 129 -3.14 -12.84 -2.55
C ALA A 129 -1.86 -12.00 -2.55
N MET A 130 -2.02 -10.68 -2.45
CA MET A 130 -0.93 -9.74 -2.22
C MET A 130 -1.24 -8.94 -0.97
N ILE A 131 -0.28 -8.92 -0.04
CA ILE A 131 -0.35 -8.13 1.19
C ILE A 131 0.60 -6.95 1.02
N ILE A 132 0.08 -5.74 1.21
CA ILE A 132 0.87 -4.52 1.17
C ILE A 132 0.89 -3.94 2.57
N GLY A 133 2.08 -3.84 3.16
CA GLY A 133 2.29 -3.24 4.46
C GLY A 133 2.71 -1.77 4.34
N MET A 134 2.53 -1.03 5.41
CA MET A 134 2.87 0.38 5.54
C MET A 134 4.38 0.64 5.41
N SER A 135 5.22 -0.29 5.89
CA SER A 135 6.67 -0.21 5.76
C SER A 135 7.29 -1.59 5.52
N ARG A 136 8.57 -1.61 5.10
CA ARG A 136 9.32 -2.85 4.90
C ARG A 136 9.48 -3.64 6.20
N ASP A 137 9.74 -2.96 7.32
CA ASP A 137 9.86 -3.56 8.64
C ASP A 137 8.55 -4.23 9.07
N ILE A 138 7.42 -3.56 8.89
CA ILE A 138 6.10 -4.15 9.16
C ILE A 138 5.83 -5.37 8.28
N CYS A 139 6.19 -5.32 6.98
CA CYS A 139 6.06 -6.48 6.10
C CYS A 139 6.91 -7.67 6.57
N ALA A 140 8.16 -7.43 6.98
CA ALA A 140 9.04 -8.49 7.47
C ALA A 140 8.50 -9.13 8.76
N ARG A 141 8.12 -8.31 9.74
CA ARG A 141 7.54 -8.80 11.00
C ARG A 141 6.19 -9.49 10.82
N LEU A 142 5.36 -9.01 9.90
CA LEU A 142 4.11 -9.70 9.57
C LEU A 142 4.37 -11.06 8.92
N TYR A 143 5.38 -11.14 8.03
CA TYR A 143 5.82 -12.41 7.46
C TYR A 143 6.22 -13.40 8.56
N GLU A 144 7.04 -12.98 9.54
CA GLU A 144 7.44 -13.82 10.67
C GLU A 144 6.22 -14.37 11.43
N GLU A 145 5.22 -13.53 11.73
CA GLU A 145 4.01 -13.97 12.43
C GLU A 145 3.16 -14.92 11.55
N LEU A 146 3.13 -14.72 10.23
CA LEU A 146 2.44 -15.61 9.30
C LEU A 146 3.10 -17.00 9.24
N ILE A 147 4.44 -17.08 9.15
CA ILE A 147 5.14 -18.37 9.12
C ILE A 147 5.15 -19.08 10.48
N LEU A 148 5.05 -18.35 11.59
CA LEU A 148 4.82 -18.97 12.91
C LEU A 148 3.48 -19.71 12.97
N LEU A 149 2.45 -19.19 12.31
CA LEU A 149 1.12 -19.80 12.24
C LEU A 149 1.00 -20.86 11.14
N LYS A 150 1.76 -20.70 10.04
CA LYS A 150 1.75 -21.57 8.86
C LYS A 150 3.19 -21.90 8.42
N PRO A 151 3.92 -22.72 9.19
CA PRO A 151 5.32 -23.04 8.88
C PRO A 151 5.49 -23.71 7.50
N GLU A 152 4.48 -24.41 7.03
CA GLU A 152 4.48 -25.07 5.72
C GLU A 152 4.47 -24.07 4.54
N TRP A 153 4.18 -22.79 4.79
CA TRP A 153 4.24 -21.75 3.77
C TRP A 153 5.65 -21.20 3.56
N ASP A 154 6.54 -21.40 4.52
CA ASP A 154 7.93 -20.98 4.40
C ASP A 154 8.76 -21.94 3.53
N SER A 155 9.76 -21.42 2.86
CA SER A 155 10.77 -22.18 2.14
C SER A 155 12.00 -21.35 1.82
N ASN A 156 13.17 -21.89 2.10
CA ASN A 156 14.46 -21.32 1.69
C ASN A 156 14.68 -21.40 0.17
N ASP A 157 13.92 -22.24 -0.53
CA ASP A 157 13.94 -22.30 -1.99
C ASP A 157 13.04 -21.22 -2.56
N HIS A 158 13.60 -20.30 -3.35
CA HIS A 158 12.86 -19.18 -3.95
C HIS A 158 11.69 -19.62 -4.85
N MET A 159 11.75 -20.84 -5.38
CA MET A 159 10.72 -21.40 -6.25
C MET A 159 9.64 -22.17 -5.50
N LYS A 160 9.80 -22.34 -4.18
CA LYS A 160 8.88 -23.11 -3.33
C LYS A 160 8.34 -22.25 -2.20
N GLY A 161 7.37 -22.82 -1.46
CA GLY A 161 6.68 -22.14 -0.37
C GLY A 161 5.40 -21.42 -0.81
N GLY A 162 4.52 -21.18 0.15
CA GLY A 162 3.21 -20.55 -0.05
C GLY A 162 3.26 -19.03 0.01
N ILE A 163 4.30 -18.43 0.60
CA ILE A 163 4.44 -17.00 0.80
C ILE A 163 5.86 -16.52 0.49
N LYS A 164 5.98 -15.33 -0.05
CA LYS A 164 7.26 -14.64 -0.30
C LYS A 164 7.15 -13.16 0.02
N VAL A 165 8.23 -12.62 0.56
CA VAL A 165 8.37 -11.18 0.74
C VAL A 165 9.09 -10.59 -0.47
N VAL A 166 8.52 -9.54 -1.04
CA VAL A 166 9.10 -8.80 -2.18
C VAL A 166 9.28 -7.35 -1.75
N MET A 167 10.51 -6.91 -1.68
CA MET A 167 10.83 -5.51 -1.35
C MET A 167 12.12 -5.08 -2.04
N THR A 168 12.29 -3.77 -2.19
CA THR A 168 13.56 -3.21 -2.68
C THR A 168 14.63 -3.33 -1.59
N ALA A 169 15.82 -3.80 -1.94
CA ALA A 169 16.97 -3.77 -1.05
C ALA A 169 17.55 -2.36 -0.94
N SER A 170 18.07 -2.01 0.23
CA SER A 170 18.86 -0.81 0.44
C SER A 170 20.21 -1.17 1.08
N ALA A 171 21.21 -0.31 0.92
CA ALA A 171 22.55 -0.53 1.49
C ALA A 171 22.55 -0.59 3.03
N SER A 172 21.49 -0.11 3.68
CA SER A 172 21.30 -0.15 5.13
C SER A 172 20.56 -1.40 5.63
N ASP A 173 20.10 -2.26 4.73
CA ASP A 173 19.39 -3.48 5.13
C ASP A 173 20.40 -4.48 5.70
N VAL A 174 20.21 -4.84 6.95
CA VAL A 174 20.99 -5.90 7.60
C VAL A 174 20.44 -7.23 7.07
N ALA A 175 21.33 -8.12 6.64
CA ALA A 175 20.92 -9.47 6.25
C ALA A 175 20.33 -10.19 7.47
N HIS A 176 19.07 -10.54 7.40
CA HIS A 176 18.37 -11.38 8.37
C HIS A 176 18.39 -12.83 7.92
#